data_d082b0db8fb39b43064336d48c3e3bb3
#
_entry.id   d082b0db8fb39b43064336d48c3e3bb3
#
_cell.length_a   1.000
_cell.length_b   1.000
_cell.length_c   1.000
_cell.angle_alpha   90.00
_cell.angle_beta   90.00
_cell.angle_gamma   90.00
#
_symmetry.space_group_name_H-M   'P 1'
#
loop_
_entity.id
_entity.type
_entity.pdbx_description
1 polymer ?
#
loop_
_entity_poly.entity_id
_entity_poly.type
_entity_poly.pdbx_seq_one_letter_code
_entity_poly.pdbx_strand_id
1 'polypeptide(L)'
;MKCLFALREFSKVLAEKGVEAARQVMPRDKDASRYAAAVLLGRDTMRQTVKPNCVPEPVDSLLLSRAEPTRAVVGWLEPTYDHLPRKDPLLESAGKLFESGIYAHAPSEYRYALDGAWRQLRGDCGLPSQAGGTVVFVVYADDKEVFRSPVVRPGKTESYEIILTGVKNLVLTTEDAGDGKTADWGLWLAPELSR
;
A
#
# COMPACT_ATOMS: atom_id res chain seq x y z
N MET A 1 17.68 -5.94 8.55
CA MET A 1 17.88 -7.35 8.19
C MET A 1 17.34 -8.35 9.23
N LYS A 2 17.63 -8.19 10.53
CA LYS A 2 17.14 -9.12 11.59
C LYS A 2 15.61 -9.17 11.69
N CYS A 3 14.93 -8.04 11.57
CA CYS A 3 13.48 -7.95 11.63
C CYS A 3 12.79 -8.74 10.51
N LEU A 4 13.24 -8.60 9.25
CA LEU A 4 12.70 -9.35 8.12
C LEU A 4 12.90 -10.86 8.26
N PHE A 5 14.04 -11.28 8.78
CA PHE A 5 14.30 -12.70 9.00
C PHE A 5 13.35 -13.28 10.07
N ALA A 6 13.13 -12.55 11.15
CA ALA A 6 12.20 -12.96 12.22
C ALA A 6 10.75 -13.07 11.75
N LEU A 7 10.35 -12.26 10.75
CA LEU A 7 9.00 -12.30 10.19
C LEU A 7 8.78 -13.42 9.17
N ARG A 8 9.81 -14.03 8.60
CA ARG A 8 9.65 -15.09 7.59
C ARG A 8 8.91 -16.31 8.12
N GLU A 9 9.28 -16.79 9.32
CA GLU A 9 8.60 -17.92 9.95
C GLU A 9 7.15 -17.57 10.27
N PHE A 10 6.92 -16.41 10.87
CA PHE A 10 5.57 -15.90 11.15
C PHE A 10 4.72 -15.86 9.87
N SER A 11 5.23 -15.24 8.80
CA SER A 11 4.53 -15.11 7.52
C SER A 11 4.19 -16.45 6.90
N LYS A 12 5.14 -17.40 6.94
CA LYS A 12 4.94 -18.76 6.45
C LYS A 12 3.84 -19.48 7.23
N VAL A 13 3.90 -19.44 8.55
CA VAL A 13 2.88 -20.07 9.40
C VAL A 13 1.50 -19.42 9.20
N LEU A 14 1.44 -18.08 9.12
CA LEU A 14 0.20 -17.36 8.83
C LEU A 14 -0.41 -17.79 7.49
N ALA A 15 0.41 -17.92 6.45
CA ALA A 15 -0.03 -18.30 5.13
C ALA A 15 -0.51 -19.77 5.05
N GLU A 16 0.21 -20.68 5.69
CA GLU A 16 -0.04 -22.13 5.58
C GLU A 16 -1.04 -22.65 6.61
N LYS A 17 -1.05 -22.11 7.83
CA LYS A 17 -1.78 -22.65 8.99
C LYS A 17 -2.79 -21.68 9.59
N GLY A 18 -2.83 -20.42 9.10
CA GLY A 18 -3.78 -19.42 9.54
C GLY A 18 -3.40 -18.66 10.81
N VAL A 19 -4.32 -17.79 11.25
CA VAL A 19 -4.11 -16.77 12.30
C VAL A 19 -3.76 -17.41 13.65
N GLU A 20 -4.48 -18.42 14.08
CA GLU A 20 -4.26 -19.03 15.40
C GLU A 20 -2.88 -19.68 15.54
N ALA A 21 -2.42 -20.35 14.49
CA ALA A 21 -1.07 -20.91 14.47
C ALA A 21 0.00 -19.81 14.43
N ALA A 22 -0.25 -18.73 13.70
CA ALA A 22 0.68 -17.59 13.63
C ALA A 22 0.85 -16.88 14.98
N ARG A 23 -0.19 -16.80 15.80
CA ARG A 23 -0.11 -16.25 17.17
C ARG A 23 0.89 -16.98 18.05
N GLN A 24 1.14 -18.25 17.83
CA GLN A 24 2.06 -19.08 18.61
C GLN A 24 3.53 -18.85 18.23
N VAL A 25 3.77 -18.28 17.04
CA VAL A 25 5.12 -18.03 16.50
C VAL A 25 5.44 -16.54 16.32
N MET A 26 4.86 -15.71 17.18
CA MET A 26 5.10 -14.26 17.15
C MET A 26 6.60 -13.94 17.25
N PRO A 27 7.12 -13.05 16.41
CA PRO A 27 8.53 -12.64 16.49
C PRO A 27 8.86 -12.04 17.87
N ARG A 28 10.08 -12.27 18.35
CA ARG A 28 10.57 -11.70 19.63
C ARG A 28 11.16 -10.30 19.46
N ASP A 29 11.58 -9.95 18.25
CA ASP A 29 12.04 -8.61 17.92
C ASP A 29 10.89 -7.62 18.05
N LYS A 30 11.12 -6.45 18.69
CA LYS A 30 10.06 -5.48 19.00
C LYS A 30 9.33 -4.96 17.75
N ASP A 31 10.09 -4.60 16.72
CA ASP A 31 9.50 -4.03 15.50
C ASP A 31 8.79 -5.12 14.68
N ALA A 32 9.40 -6.30 14.59
CA ALA A 32 8.77 -7.45 13.93
C ALA A 32 7.51 -7.91 14.66
N SER A 33 7.51 -7.91 15.99
CA SER A 33 6.33 -8.28 16.80
C SER A 33 5.20 -7.27 16.62
N ARG A 34 5.51 -5.98 16.61
CA ARG A 34 4.52 -4.91 16.36
C ARG A 34 3.90 -5.05 14.97
N TYR A 35 4.72 -5.27 13.95
CA TYR A 35 4.25 -5.50 12.60
C TYR A 35 3.37 -6.75 12.50
N ALA A 36 3.82 -7.88 13.06
CA ALA A 36 3.07 -9.12 13.08
C ALA A 36 1.70 -8.96 13.78
N ALA A 37 1.65 -8.21 14.88
CA ALA A 37 0.40 -7.91 15.59
C ALA A 37 -0.56 -7.10 14.72
N ALA A 38 -0.06 -6.08 14.00
CA ALA A 38 -0.88 -5.28 13.07
C ALA A 38 -1.43 -6.14 11.91
N VAL A 39 -0.61 -7.03 11.35
CA VAL A 39 -1.02 -7.98 10.31
C VAL A 39 -2.12 -8.92 10.82
N LEU A 40 -1.97 -9.49 12.02
CA LEU A 40 -2.99 -10.35 12.63
C LEU A 40 -4.29 -9.61 12.84
N LEU A 41 -4.23 -8.39 13.37
CA LEU A 41 -5.42 -7.56 13.58
C LEU A 41 -6.15 -7.30 12.25
N GLY A 42 -5.42 -6.97 11.19
CA GLY A 42 -5.99 -6.76 9.86
C GLY A 42 -6.60 -8.02 9.23
N ARG A 43 -6.13 -9.22 9.64
CA ARG A 43 -6.69 -10.51 9.18
C ARG A 43 -7.89 -10.97 10.00
N ASP A 44 -7.93 -10.64 11.29
CA ASP A 44 -9.06 -10.98 12.19
C ASP A 44 -10.29 -10.11 11.94
N THR A 45 -10.08 -8.87 11.44
CA THR A 45 -11.17 -7.95 11.14
C THR A 45 -11.44 -7.92 9.64
N MET A 46 -12.70 -8.03 9.24
CA MET A 46 -13.09 -7.71 7.87
C MET A 46 -12.67 -6.27 7.59
N ARG A 47 -12.00 -6.04 6.45
CA ARG A 47 -11.62 -4.69 6.03
C ARG A 47 -12.86 -3.80 5.97
N GLN A 48 -12.99 -2.91 6.93
CA GLN A 48 -14.00 -1.86 6.88
C GLN A 48 -13.44 -0.71 6.05
N THR A 49 -14.15 -0.37 5.00
CA THR A 49 -13.80 0.75 4.14
C THR A 49 -14.80 1.88 4.32
N VAL A 50 -14.32 3.09 4.15
CA VAL A 50 -15.14 4.30 4.14
C VAL A 50 -14.93 5.05 2.83
N LYS A 51 -15.97 5.69 2.34
CA LYS A 51 -15.84 6.60 1.19
C LYS A 51 -15.12 7.87 1.66
N PRO A 52 -14.02 8.28 1.02
CA PRO A 52 -13.24 9.43 1.49
C PRO A 52 -14.05 10.72 1.59
N ASN A 53 -15.01 10.92 0.69
CA ASN A 53 -15.90 12.07 0.69
C ASN A 53 -17.05 12.00 1.72
N CYS A 54 -17.19 10.88 2.43
CA CYS A 54 -18.22 10.68 3.47
C CYS A 54 -17.64 10.60 4.88
N VAL A 55 -16.33 10.82 5.05
CA VAL A 55 -15.69 10.78 6.38
C VAL A 55 -16.08 12.01 7.17
N PRO A 56 -16.76 11.87 8.33
CA PRO A 56 -17.20 13.00 9.13
C PRO A 56 -16.03 13.68 9.85
N GLU A 57 -16.17 14.95 10.18
CA GLU A 57 -15.30 15.60 11.16
C GLU A 57 -15.62 15.06 12.58
N PRO A 58 -14.64 14.95 13.49
CA PRO A 58 -13.25 15.48 13.43
C PRO A 58 -12.20 14.47 12.98
N VAL A 59 -12.49 13.59 12.05
CA VAL A 59 -11.47 12.64 11.54
C VAL A 59 -10.48 13.40 10.65
N ASP A 60 -9.25 13.56 11.12
CA ASP A 60 -8.23 14.39 10.48
C ASP A 60 -7.37 13.65 9.47
N SER A 61 -7.36 12.31 9.48
CA SER A 61 -6.62 11.52 8.50
C SER A 61 -7.33 10.22 8.12
N LEU A 62 -7.00 9.71 6.92
CA LEU A 62 -7.51 8.45 6.39
C LEU A 62 -6.44 7.75 5.56
N LEU A 63 -6.08 6.53 5.94
CA LEU A 63 -5.26 5.67 5.09
C LEU A 63 -6.05 5.23 3.86
N LEU A 64 -5.49 5.39 2.66
CA LEU A 64 -6.15 4.97 1.42
C LEU A 64 -6.36 3.46 1.35
N SER A 65 -5.61 2.66 2.09
CA SER A 65 -5.88 1.23 2.24
C SER A 65 -7.21 0.94 2.96
N ARG A 66 -7.75 1.92 3.69
CA ARG A 66 -9.07 1.88 4.35
C ARG A 66 -10.13 2.67 3.61
N ALA A 67 -9.77 3.36 2.55
CA ALA A 67 -10.69 4.08 1.69
C ALA A 67 -11.35 3.14 0.67
N GLU A 68 -12.63 3.39 0.37
CA GLU A 68 -13.35 2.72 -0.70
C GLU A 68 -13.01 3.42 -2.02
N PRO A 69 -12.31 2.75 -2.96
CA PRO A 69 -12.07 3.32 -4.28
C PRO A 69 -13.33 3.24 -5.14
N THR A 70 -13.54 4.23 -5.98
CA THR A 70 -14.59 4.18 -7.03
C THR A 70 -14.18 3.27 -8.18
N ARG A 71 -12.88 3.01 -8.34
CA ARG A 71 -12.29 2.05 -9.28
C ARG A 71 -10.98 1.53 -8.71
N ALA A 72 -10.73 0.22 -8.87
CA ALA A 72 -9.46 -0.42 -8.53
C ALA A 72 -9.16 -1.50 -9.58
N VAL A 73 -8.05 -1.34 -10.30
CA VAL A 73 -7.58 -2.28 -11.33
C VAL A 73 -6.08 -2.42 -11.20
N VAL A 74 -5.59 -3.65 -11.34
CA VAL A 74 -4.15 -3.98 -11.37
C VAL A 74 -3.83 -4.86 -12.57
N GLY A 75 -2.62 -4.77 -13.05
CA GLY A 75 -2.16 -5.51 -14.25
C GLY A 75 -2.00 -7.00 -14.03
N TRP A 76 -1.92 -7.45 -12.80
CA TRP A 76 -1.82 -8.86 -12.45
C TRP A 76 -2.40 -9.16 -11.07
N LEU A 77 -3.08 -10.30 -10.93
CA LEU A 77 -3.84 -10.73 -9.76
C LEU A 77 -4.99 -9.76 -9.43
N GLU A 78 -5.30 -9.61 -8.15
CA GLU A 78 -6.37 -8.75 -7.63
C GLU A 78 -5.83 -7.58 -6.82
N PRO A 79 -6.56 -6.47 -6.72
CA PRO A 79 -6.24 -5.40 -5.79
C PRO A 79 -6.22 -5.92 -4.35
N THR A 80 -5.12 -5.70 -3.64
CA THR A 80 -5.03 -6.03 -2.21
C THR A 80 -4.55 -4.82 -1.41
N TYR A 81 -4.92 -4.83 -0.13
CA TYR A 81 -4.71 -3.72 0.77
C TYR A 81 -4.12 -4.23 2.08
N ASP A 82 -3.07 -3.58 2.56
CA ASP A 82 -2.31 -3.91 3.76
C ASP A 82 -1.61 -5.29 3.69
N HIS A 83 -1.55 -5.90 2.51
CA HIS A 83 -0.80 -7.13 2.23
C HIS A 83 -0.57 -7.30 0.72
N LEU A 84 0.41 -8.12 0.35
CA LEU A 84 0.58 -8.56 -1.03
C LEU A 84 -0.47 -9.62 -1.43
N PRO A 85 -0.75 -9.77 -2.73
CA PRO A 85 -1.59 -10.85 -3.24
C PRO A 85 -1.07 -12.23 -2.85
N ARG A 86 -1.92 -13.25 -3.04
CA ARG A 86 -1.66 -14.63 -2.64
C ARG A 86 -1.53 -14.73 -1.12
N LYS A 87 -0.49 -15.35 -0.63
CA LYS A 87 -0.33 -15.63 0.80
C LYS A 87 0.80 -14.85 1.46
N ASP A 88 1.34 -13.84 0.79
CA ASP A 88 2.41 -13.03 1.38
C ASP A 88 1.80 -11.80 2.10
N PRO A 89 1.83 -11.76 3.44
CA PRO A 89 1.29 -10.65 4.20
C PRO A 89 2.24 -9.47 4.32
N LEU A 90 3.49 -9.57 3.85
CA LEU A 90 4.51 -8.56 4.10
C LEU A 90 4.43 -7.44 3.08
N LEU A 91 4.23 -6.20 3.55
CA LEU A 91 4.51 -5.00 2.80
C LEU A 91 5.92 -4.52 3.15
N GLU A 92 6.88 -4.86 2.31
CA GLU A 92 8.28 -4.49 2.49
C GLU A 92 8.79 -3.81 1.23
N SER A 93 9.55 -2.73 1.39
CA SER A 93 10.31 -2.11 0.31
C SER A 93 11.59 -1.48 0.86
N ALA A 94 12.69 -1.62 0.16
CA ALA A 94 14.01 -1.12 0.55
C ALA A 94 14.45 -1.53 1.98
N GLY A 95 14.03 -2.72 2.44
CA GLY A 95 14.35 -3.23 3.78
C GLY A 95 13.49 -2.65 4.91
N LYS A 96 12.52 -1.77 4.59
CA LYS A 96 11.58 -1.17 5.55
C LYS A 96 10.23 -1.88 5.45
N LEU A 97 9.62 -2.15 6.61
CA LEU A 97 8.27 -2.73 6.71
C LEU A 97 7.23 -1.63 6.86
N PHE A 98 6.08 -1.84 6.22
CA PHE A 98 4.93 -0.93 6.26
C PHE A 98 3.69 -1.67 6.77
N GLU A 99 2.97 -1.07 7.71
CA GLU A 99 1.75 -1.63 8.30
C GLU A 99 0.53 -1.46 7.38
N SER A 100 0.60 -0.52 6.44
CA SER A 100 -0.47 -0.23 5.49
C SER A 100 0.06 0.03 4.09
N GLY A 101 -0.75 -0.26 3.09
CA GLY A 101 -0.41 0.00 1.71
C GLY A 101 -1.38 -0.63 0.73
N ILE A 102 -1.14 -0.36 -0.56
CA ILE A 102 -1.97 -0.81 -1.66
C ILE A 102 -1.07 -1.50 -2.68
N TYR A 103 -1.37 -2.73 -3.02
CA TYR A 103 -0.71 -3.43 -4.12
C TYR A 103 -1.16 -2.87 -5.46
N ALA A 104 -0.22 -2.52 -6.31
CA ALA A 104 -0.44 -1.78 -7.54
C ALA A 104 0.46 -2.27 -8.68
N HIS A 105 0.35 -3.56 -9.04
CA HIS A 105 1.10 -4.12 -10.19
C HIS A 105 0.80 -3.36 -11.46
N ALA A 106 1.82 -2.94 -12.17
CA ALA A 106 1.66 -2.18 -13.42
C ALA A 106 1.05 -3.02 -14.57
N PRO A 107 0.19 -2.42 -15.43
CA PRO A 107 -0.42 -1.13 -15.22
C PRO A 107 -1.52 -1.19 -14.17
N SER A 108 -1.61 -0.19 -13.29
CA SER A 108 -2.66 -0.16 -12.29
C SER A 108 -3.33 1.22 -12.17
N GLU A 109 -4.57 1.22 -11.69
CA GLU A 109 -5.34 2.43 -11.47
C GLU A 109 -6.24 2.28 -10.25
N TYR A 110 -6.15 3.24 -9.32
CA TYR A 110 -7.03 3.40 -8.17
C TYR A 110 -7.64 4.79 -8.21
N ARG A 111 -8.97 4.90 -8.18
CA ARG A 111 -9.69 6.17 -8.18
C ARG A 111 -10.44 6.37 -6.89
N TYR A 112 -10.42 7.59 -6.36
CA TYR A 112 -11.10 7.97 -5.13
C TYR A 112 -11.87 9.28 -5.34
N ALA A 113 -13.12 9.34 -4.86
CA ALA A 113 -13.89 10.58 -4.78
C ALA A 113 -13.55 11.27 -3.45
N LEU A 114 -13.01 12.49 -3.53
CA LEU A 114 -12.62 13.28 -2.36
C LEU A 114 -13.56 14.44 -2.08
N ASP A 115 -14.21 14.97 -3.11
CA ASP A 115 -15.16 16.10 -3.08
C ASP A 115 -14.62 17.34 -2.34
N GLY A 116 -13.29 17.54 -2.37
CA GLY A 116 -12.64 18.67 -1.72
C GLY A 116 -12.44 18.54 -0.20
N ALA A 117 -12.74 17.38 0.38
CA ALA A 117 -12.69 17.16 1.84
C ALA A 117 -11.26 17.08 2.41
N TRP A 118 -10.25 16.86 1.57
CA TRP A 118 -8.88 16.60 1.99
C TRP A 118 -7.93 17.66 1.45
N ARG A 119 -6.87 17.93 2.21
CA ARG A 119 -5.86 18.96 1.87
C ARG A 119 -4.56 18.36 1.36
N GLN A 120 -4.21 17.16 1.79
CA GLN A 120 -2.90 16.57 1.51
C GLN A 120 -3.01 15.05 1.34
N LEU A 121 -2.18 14.50 0.46
CA LEU A 121 -1.83 13.09 0.38
C LEU A 121 -0.34 12.94 0.60
N ARG A 122 0.07 12.05 1.49
CA ARG A 122 1.49 11.70 1.71
C ARG A 122 1.67 10.20 1.80
N GLY A 123 2.88 9.73 1.56
CA GLY A 123 3.25 8.33 1.67
C GLY A 123 4.57 8.04 0.99
N ASP A 124 4.86 6.77 0.88
CA ASP A 124 5.99 6.26 0.10
C ASP A 124 5.45 5.39 -1.06
N CYS A 125 6.25 5.21 -2.11
CA CYS A 125 5.98 4.23 -3.15
C CYS A 125 7.25 3.45 -3.48
N GLY A 126 7.10 2.19 -3.87
CA GLY A 126 8.24 1.32 -4.08
C GLY A 126 7.85 -0.06 -4.60
N LEU A 127 8.84 -0.94 -4.69
CA LEU A 127 8.64 -2.35 -5.00
C LEU A 127 9.16 -3.21 -3.84
N PRO A 128 8.60 -4.42 -3.63
CA PRO A 128 9.21 -5.39 -2.73
C PRO A 128 10.67 -5.61 -3.09
N SER A 129 11.56 -5.73 -2.10
CA SER A 129 12.99 -5.93 -2.36
C SER A 129 13.32 -7.16 -3.20
N GLN A 130 12.42 -8.13 -3.27
CA GLN A 130 12.55 -9.34 -4.06
C GLN A 130 11.84 -9.28 -5.43
N ALA A 131 11.19 -8.16 -5.77
CA ALA A 131 10.64 -7.96 -7.10
C ALA A 131 11.74 -7.85 -8.15
N GLY A 132 11.40 -8.10 -9.41
CA GLY A 132 12.37 -8.03 -10.51
C GLY A 132 12.09 -6.91 -11.50
N GLY A 133 10.96 -6.22 -11.36
CA GLY A 133 10.48 -5.22 -12.33
C GLY A 133 10.90 -3.78 -12.02
N THR A 134 10.43 -2.87 -12.86
CA THR A 134 10.63 -1.43 -12.71
C THR A 134 9.32 -0.71 -13.01
N VAL A 135 8.98 0.32 -12.22
CA VAL A 135 7.71 1.04 -12.36
C VAL A 135 7.89 2.54 -12.23
N VAL A 136 6.90 3.27 -12.72
CA VAL A 136 6.71 4.69 -12.46
C VAL A 136 5.38 4.89 -11.74
N PHE A 137 5.40 5.61 -10.64
CA PHE A 137 4.20 5.98 -9.88
C PHE A 137 3.73 7.37 -10.28
N VAL A 138 2.44 7.51 -10.57
CA VAL A 138 1.86 8.79 -10.99
C VAL A 138 0.59 9.07 -10.20
N VAL A 139 0.42 10.32 -9.79
CA VAL A 139 -0.80 10.78 -9.12
C VAL A 139 -1.43 11.88 -9.96
N TYR A 140 -2.74 11.75 -10.18
CA TYR A 140 -3.56 12.79 -10.80
C TYR A 140 -4.58 13.33 -9.81
N ALA A 141 -4.74 14.65 -9.82
CA ALA A 141 -5.74 15.40 -9.07
C ALA A 141 -6.62 16.16 -10.07
N ASP A 142 -7.93 15.83 -10.14
CA ASP A 142 -8.87 16.36 -11.13
C ASP A 142 -8.29 16.32 -12.57
N ASP A 143 -7.82 15.13 -12.98
CA ASP A 143 -7.22 14.82 -14.28
C ASP A 143 -5.87 15.51 -14.57
N LYS A 144 -5.34 16.30 -13.64
CA LYS A 144 -4.02 16.91 -13.76
C LYS A 144 -2.97 16.05 -13.07
N GLU A 145 -1.87 15.74 -13.77
CA GLU A 145 -0.70 15.10 -13.15
C GLU A 145 -0.07 16.05 -12.12
N VAL A 146 -0.01 15.61 -10.86
CA VAL A 146 0.54 16.38 -9.72
C VAL A 146 1.77 15.74 -9.10
N PHE A 147 2.03 14.49 -9.43
CA PHE A 147 3.24 13.77 -9.03
C PHE A 147 3.58 12.70 -10.07
N ARG A 148 4.86 12.58 -10.35
CA ARG A 148 5.46 11.48 -11.12
C ARG A 148 6.79 11.11 -10.49
N SER A 149 6.95 9.85 -10.10
CA SER A 149 8.22 9.36 -9.60
C SER A 149 9.26 9.21 -10.73
N PRO A 150 10.55 9.18 -10.42
CA PRO A 150 11.51 8.56 -11.32
C PRO A 150 11.16 7.07 -11.50
N VAL A 151 11.91 6.37 -12.37
CA VAL A 151 11.81 4.91 -12.47
C VAL A 151 12.26 4.27 -11.16
N VAL A 152 11.32 3.63 -10.46
CA VAL A 152 11.56 2.96 -9.18
C VAL A 152 11.95 1.50 -9.43
N ARG A 153 12.97 1.05 -8.71
CA ARG A 153 13.54 -0.31 -8.78
C ARG A 153 13.47 -0.97 -7.41
N PRO A 154 13.54 -2.31 -7.33
CA PRO A 154 13.65 -3.01 -6.04
C PRO A 154 14.79 -2.44 -5.18
N GLY A 155 14.55 -2.31 -3.87
CA GLY A 155 15.50 -1.71 -2.94
C GLY A 155 15.54 -0.18 -2.93
N LYS A 156 14.59 0.46 -3.63
CA LYS A 156 14.37 1.92 -3.60
C LYS A 156 12.92 2.23 -3.24
N THR A 157 12.74 3.31 -2.49
CA THR A 157 11.44 3.94 -2.23
C THR A 157 11.52 5.40 -2.58
N GLU A 158 10.43 5.96 -3.07
CA GLU A 158 10.25 7.38 -3.29
C GLU A 158 9.15 7.87 -2.36
N SER A 159 9.39 8.97 -1.65
CA SER A 159 8.38 9.62 -0.80
C SER A 159 7.65 10.69 -1.60
N TYR A 160 6.37 10.87 -1.30
CA TYR A 160 5.56 11.92 -1.91
C TYR A 160 4.73 12.67 -0.87
N GLU A 161 4.55 13.95 -1.14
CA GLU A 161 3.66 14.85 -0.40
C GLU A 161 2.97 15.76 -1.41
N ILE A 162 1.65 15.67 -1.51
CA ILE A 162 0.85 16.29 -2.58
C ILE A 162 -0.26 17.10 -1.95
N ILE A 163 -0.38 18.36 -2.36
CA ILE A 163 -1.47 19.25 -1.94
C ILE A 163 -2.73 18.90 -2.73
N LEU A 164 -3.83 18.66 -2.02
CA LEU A 164 -5.13 18.25 -2.55
C LEU A 164 -6.25 19.25 -2.24
N THR A 165 -5.92 20.46 -1.81
CA THR A 165 -6.96 21.44 -1.44
C THR A 165 -7.93 21.67 -2.59
N GLY A 166 -9.23 21.37 -2.35
CA GLY A 166 -10.30 21.53 -3.32
C GLY A 166 -10.39 20.43 -4.38
N VAL A 167 -9.51 19.44 -4.37
CA VAL A 167 -9.50 18.31 -5.31
C VAL A 167 -10.72 17.42 -5.09
N LYS A 168 -11.44 17.10 -6.17
CA LYS A 168 -12.62 16.24 -6.13
C LYS A 168 -12.32 14.79 -6.43
N ASN A 169 -11.40 14.55 -7.37
CA ASN A 169 -11.05 13.21 -7.83
C ASN A 169 -9.54 12.98 -7.71
N LEU A 170 -9.17 11.92 -7.05
CA LEU A 170 -7.78 11.47 -6.91
C LEU A 170 -7.60 10.17 -7.68
N VAL A 171 -6.54 10.09 -8.48
CA VAL A 171 -6.17 8.86 -9.18
C VAL A 171 -4.71 8.53 -8.90
N LEU A 172 -4.47 7.31 -8.44
CA LEU A 172 -3.14 6.73 -8.29
C LEU A 172 -2.94 5.70 -9.41
N THR A 173 -1.89 5.86 -10.20
CA THR A 173 -1.52 4.89 -11.24
C THR A 173 -0.10 4.38 -11.03
N THR A 174 0.12 3.14 -11.47
CA THR A 174 1.47 2.58 -11.59
C THR A 174 1.64 2.16 -13.04
N GLU A 175 2.63 2.74 -13.70
CA GLU A 175 2.98 2.48 -15.10
C GLU A 175 4.19 1.54 -15.14
N ASP A 176 4.30 0.70 -16.18
CA ASP A 176 5.57 0.07 -16.48
C ASP A 176 6.61 1.15 -16.88
N ALA A 177 7.87 0.88 -16.69
CA ALA A 177 8.91 1.86 -17.03
C ALA A 177 9.35 1.79 -18.50
N GLY A 178 8.55 1.14 -19.36
CA GLY A 178 8.83 0.96 -20.80
C GLY A 178 9.63 -0.30 -21.12
N ASP A 179 9.87 -1.17 -20.13
CA ASP A 179 10.57 -2.46 -20.28
C ASP A 179 9.62 -3.68 -20.18
N GLY A 180 8.31 -3.40 -20.15
CA GLY A 180 7.25 -4.41 -20.04
C GLY A 180 6.87 -4.69 -18.59
N LYS A 181 5.71 -5.26 -18.40
CA LYS A 181 5.05 -5.42 -17.10
C LYS A 181 5.49 -6.63 -16.26
N THR A 182 6.58 -7.29 -16.61
CA THR A 182 7.01 -8.50 -15.90
C THR A 182 7.59 -8.17 -14.53
N ALA A 183 6.98 -8.73 -13.48
CA ALA A 183 7.38 -8.54 -12.08
C ALA A 183 7.27 -7.08 -11.54
N ASP A 184 6.40 -6.28 -12.12
CA ASP A 184 6.15 -4.88 -11.78
C ASP A 184 5.24 -4.74 -10.55
N TRP A 185 5.68 -5.27 -9.44
CA TRP A 185 4.96 -5.31 -8.18
C TRP A 185 4.99 -3.96 -7.45
N GLY A 186 4.37 -2.94 -8.04
CA GLY A 186 4.27 -1.63 -7.41
C GLY A 186 3.49 -1.65 -6.10
N LEU A 187 3.91 -0.83 -5.16
CA LEU A 187 3.28 -0.63 -3.85
C LEU A 187 3.13 0.85 -3.57
N TRP A 188 1.91 1.30 -3.26
CA TRP A 188 1.67 2.55 -2.56
C TRP A 188 1.73 2.26 -1.05
N LEU A 189 2.71 2.81 -0.35
CA LEU A 189 3.09 2.46 1.01
C LEU A 189 2.65 3.57 1.98
N ALA A 190 1.86 3.19 2.98
CA ALA A 190 1.27 4.10 3.95
C ALA A 190 0.62 5.36 3.31
N PRO A 191 -0.17 5.24 2.22
CA PRO A 191 -0.80 6.38 1.58
C PRO A 191 -1.86 6.97 2.51
N GLU A 192 -1.65 8.20 3.00
CA GLU A 192 -2.51 8.86 3.98
C GLU A 192 -3.03 10.19 3.46
N LEU A 193 -4.35 10.35 3.48
CA LEU A 193 -5.04 11.62 3.32
C LEU A 193 -5.06 12.36 4.65
N SER A 194 -4.88 13.69 4.65
CA SER A 194 -5.06 14.55 5.82
C SER A 194 -5.81 15.84 5.49
N ARG A 195 -6.47 16.41 6.50
CA ARG A 195 -7.22 17.67 6.45
C ARG A 195 -6.40 18.87 6.89
#